data_847d57e5fca9ced33ce4c41648ea3547
#
_entry.id   847d57e5fca9ced33ce4c41648ea3547
#
_cell.length_a   1.000
_cell.length_b   1.000
_cell.length_c   1.000
_cell.angle_alpha   90.00
_cell.angle_beta   90.00
_cell.angle_gamma   90.00
#
_symmetry.space_group_name_H-M   'P 1'
#
loop_
_entity.id
_entity.type
_entity.pdbx_description
1 polymer ?
#
loop_
_entity_poly.entity_id
_entity_poly.type
_entity_poly.pdbx_seq_one_letter_code
_entity_poly.pdbx_strand_id
1 'polypeptide(L)'
;MRINGHSHLLPYPEEIPAFMKEKEIFWIDEDRKFMLQKNWKRPVTDSSFFLHEKLEWMAKNHIDHAVVLNLSQLYGNGLRMEEMKQVLRWQNDFNAKVQADHPDKFTCGFVIHAGFVRSALWEIERCVEELDLRVLCLPTHYLDSTGTWRTIFDPETEPIFELANHYGLAVEIHPYDGEKFIQLENTAWRFHLVWMLAQCADSYHFFTLNGYHERYPNMRTCF
;
A
#
# COMPACT_ATOMS: atom_id res chain seq x y z
N MET A 1 7.67 20.13 -14.86
CA MET A 1 6.91 18.93 -14.46
C MET A 1 6.56 19.04 -12.99
N ARG A 2 5.29 18.87 -12.65
CA ARG A 2 4.77 18.87 -11.27
C ARG A 2 4.28 17.46 -10.94
N ILE A 3 4.84 16.85 -9.90
CA ILE A 3 4.58 15.47 -9.52
C ILE A 3 3.85 15.44 -8.18
N ASN A 4 2.77 14.66 -8.09
CA ASN A 4 2.18 14.26 -6.82
C ASN A 4 2.86 12.94 -6.41
N GLY A 5 3.76 12.99 -5.42
CA GLY A 5 4.58 11.86 -4.99
C GLY A 5 3.85 10.83 -4.11
N HIS A 6 2.62 11.15 -3.64
CA HIS A 6 1.81 10.24 -2.81
C HIS A 6 0.34 10.42 -3.15
N SER A 7 -0.25 9.42 -3.73
CA SER A 7 -1.65 9.41 -4.12
C SER A 7 -2.23 8.00 -4.01
N HIS A 8 -3.54 7.89 -3.88
CA HIS A 8 -4.24 6.61 -3.92
C HIS A 8 -5.29 6.63 -5.03
N LEU A 9 -5.55 5.47 -5.60
CA LEU A 9 -6.70 5.21 -6.44
C LEU A 9 -7.59 4.15 -5.79
N LEU A 10 -8.90 4.38 -5.93
CA LEU A 10 -9.92 3.40 -5.62
C LEU A 10 -10.44 2.79 -6.93
N PRO A 11 -10.64 1.49 -6.98
CA PRO A 11 -11.38 0.87 -8.07
C PRO A 11 -12.84 1.34 -8.02
N TYR A 12 -13.51 1.35 -9.15
CA TYR A 12 -14.97 1.52 -9.16
C TYR A 12 -15.63 0.29 -8.51
N PRO A 13 -16.84 0.42 -7.92
CA PRO A 13 -17.52 -0.69 -7.24
C PRO A 13 -17.61 -1.97 -8.06
N GLU A 14 -17.84 -1.85 -9.36
CA GLU A 14 -17.94 -2.95 -10.33
C GLU A 14 -16.59 -3.63 -10.66
N GLU A 15 -15.48 -2.98 -10.37
CA GLU A 15 -14.13 -3.53 -10.57
C GLU A 15 -13.67 -4.35 -9.37
N ILE A 16 -14.36 -4.25 -8.24
CA ILE A 16 -14.02 -5.00 -7.03
C ILE A 16 -14.56 -6.42 -7.14
N PRO A 17 -13.72 -7.45 -6.98
CA PRO A 17 -14.17 -8.85 -7.04
C PRO A 17 -15.30 -9.13 -6.05
N ALA A 18 -16.35 -9.81 -6.50
CA ALA A 18 -17.55 -10.09 -5.70
C ALA A 18 -17.23 -10.77 -4.36
N PHE A 19 -16.25 -11.68 -4.33
CA PHE A 19 -15.84 -12.37 -3.11
C PHE A 19 -15.38 -11.43 -2.00
N MET A 20 -14.84 -10.25 -2.33
CA MET A 20 -14.37 -9.29 -1.34
C MET A 20 -15.54 -8.68 -0.55
N LYS A 21 -16.66 -8.39 -1.22
CA LYS A 21 -17.91 -7.94 -0.57
C LYS A 21 -18.58 -9.11 0.16
N GLU A 22 -18.67 -10.29 -0.45
CA GLU A 22 -19.27 -11.48 0.15
C GLU A 22 -18.59 -11.89 1.46
N LYS A 23 -17.26 -11.73 1.53
CA LYS A 23 -16.45 -12.05 2.72
C LYS A 23 -16.21 -10.83 3.61
N GLU A 24 -16.85 -9.72 3.32
CA GLU A 24 -16.70 -8.45 4.06
C GLU A 24 -15.24 -7.97 4.19
N ILE A 25 -14.38 -8.29 3.19
CA ILE A 25 -12.99 -7.88 3.16
C ILE A 25 -12.87 -6.40 2.81
N PHE A 26 -13.47 -6.00 1.68
CA PHE A 26 -13.51 -4.62 1.24
C PHE A 26 -14.53 -4.44 0.12
N TRP A 27 -15.30 -3.36 0.16
CA TRP A 27 -16.14 -2.91 -0.94
C TRP A 27 -16.39 -1.41 -0.86
N ILE A 28 -16.90 -0.84 -1.93
CA ILE A 28 -17.37 0.54 -2.01
C ILE A 28 -18.87 0.48 -2.27
N ASP A 29 -19.63 1.37 -1.61
CA ASP A 29 -21.07 1.43 -1.85
C ASP A 29 -21.40 1.95 -3.27
N GLU A 30 -22.60 1.67 -3.74
CA GLU A 30 -23.03 1.97 -5.11
C GLU A 30 -22.99 3.48 -5.42
N ASP A 31 -23.24 4.31 -4.41
CA ASP A 31 -23.16 5.77 -4.53
C ASP A 31 -21.71 6.31 -4.46
N ARG A 32 -20.71 5.45 -4.25
CA ARG A 32 -19.29 5.81 -4.07
C ARG A 32 -19.02 6.76 -2.90
N LYS A 33 -19.86 6.71 -1.86
CA LYS A 33 -19.73 7.57 -0.68
C LYS A 33 -18.92 6.98 0.44
N PHE A 34 -18.85 5.66 0.50
CA PHE A 34 -18.18 4.95 1.59
C PHE A 34 -17.34 3.78 1.10
N MET A 35 -16.15 3.67 1.69
CA MET A 35 -15.36 2.44 1.73
C MET A 35 -15.77 1.64 2.95
N LEU A 36 -15.91 0.33 2.82
CA LEU A 36 -16.44 -0.56 3.85
C LEU A 36 -15.59 -1.82 3.97
N GLN A 37 -15.47 -2.29 5.21
CA GLN A 37 -14.96 -3.61 5.61
C GLN A 37 -15.89 -4.10 6.73
N LYS A 38 -15.78 -5.36 7.15
CA LYS A 38 -16.66 -6.01 8.15
C LYS A 38 -17.03 -5.10 9.34
N ASN A 39 -16.06 -4.47 9.95
CA ASN A 39 -16.24 -3.64 11.16
C ASN A 39 -15.75 -2.20 10.97
N TRP A 40 -15.59 -1.76 9.72
CA TRP A 40 -15.03 -0.47 9.42
C TRP A 40 -15.79 0.20 8.27
N LYS A 41 -16.04 1.47 8.44
CA LYS A 41 -16.69 2.32 7.44
C LYS A 41 -16.01 3.67 7.41
N ARG A 42 -15.60 4.11 6.23
CA ARG A 42 -14.96 5.42 6.04
C ARG A 42 -15.59 6.15 4.87
N PRO A 43 -15.93 7.43 4.99
CA PRO A 43 -16.42 8.20 3.85
C PRO A 43 -15.32 8.36 2.80
N VAL A 44 -15.70 8.26 1.53
CA VAL A 44 -14.88 8.71 0.41
C VAL A 44 -15.03 10.25 0.37
N THR A 45 -14.02 10.93 0.91
CA THR A 45 -14.08 12.39 1.11
C THR A 45 -13.70 13.18 -0.13
N ASP A 46 -13.09 12.53 -1.11
CA ASP A 46 -12.62 13.14 -2.34
C ASP A 46 -12.90 12.22 -3.53
N SER A 47 -13.68 12.70 -4.50
CA SER A 47 -13.96 11.96 -5.73
C SER A 47 -12.69 11.70 -6.57
N SER A 48 -11.64 12.50 -6.39
CA SER A 48 -10.36 12.29 -7.09
C SER A 48 -9.63 10.98 -6.70
N PHE A 49 -10.21 10.16 -5.84
CA PHE A 49 -9.75 8.79 -5.63
C PHE A 49 -10.11 7.83 -6.76
N PHE A 50 -11.08 8.15 -7.62
CA PHE A 50 -11.43 7.35 -8.79
C PHE A 50 -10.66 7.82 -10.03
N LEU A 51 -10.37 6.92 -10.94
CA LEU A 51 -9.44 7.17 -12.05
C LEU A 51 -9.84 8.36 -12.93
N HIS A 52 -11.10 8.40 -13.37
CA HIS A 52 -11.56 9.49 -14.23
C HIS A 52 -11.48 10.84 -13.54
N GLU A 53 -12.02 10.92 -12.33
CA GLU A 53 -12.00 12.12 -11.49
C GLU A 53 -10.58 12.51 -11.07
N LYS A 54 -9.66 11.52 -10.92
CA LYS A 54 -8.24 11.77 -10.68
C LYS A 54 -7.59 12.48 -11.86
N LEU A 55 -7.84 12.02 -13.08
CA LEU A 55 -7.30 12.65 -14.29
C LEU A 55 -7.81 14.09 -14.45
N GLU A 56 -9.10 14.34 -14.21
CA GLU A 56 -9.67 15.68 -14.22
C GLU A 56 -9.05 16.58 -13.13
N TRP A 57 -8.90 16.05 -11.91
CA TRP A 57 -8.27 16.75 -10.80
C TRP A 57 -6.80 17.10 -11.11
N MET A 58 -6.04 16.17 -11.68
CA MET A 58 -4.66 16.41 -12.10
C MET A 58 -4.58 17.52 -13.14
N ALA A 59 -5.43 17.48 -14.16
CA ALA A 59 -5.49 18.52 -15.19
C ALA A 59 -5.81 19.90 -14.59
N LYS A 60 -6.83 19.98 -13.74
CA LYS A 60 -7.26 21.22 -13.06
C LYS A 60 -6.18 21.81 -12.16
N ASN A 61 -5.36 20.97 -11.50
CA ASN A 61 -4.33 21.39 -10.57
C ASN A 61 -2.93 21.46 -11.20
N HIS A 62 -2.83 21.29 -12.52
CA HIS A 62 -1.57 21.28 -13.25
C HIS A 62 -0.57 20.25 -12.70
N ILE A 63 -1.06 19.07 -12.33
CA ILE A 63 -0.24 17.92 -11.95
C ILE A 63 0.05 17.11 -13.21
N ASP A 64 1.32 16.99 -13.54
CA ASP A 64 1.74 16.29 -14.76
C ASP A 64 1.75 14.77 -14.54
N HIS A 65 2.15 14.32 -13.34
CA HIS A 65 2.32 12.91 -13.00
C HIS A 65 1.98 12.63 -11.54
N ALA A 66 1.47 11.43 -11.23
CA ALA A 66 1.21 11.01 -9.87
C ALA A 66 1.79 9.61 -9.59
N VAL A 67 2.36 9.45 -8.39
CA VAL A 67 2.72 8.14 -7.85
C VAL A 67 1.52 7.60 -7.09
N VAL A 68 0.98 6.46 -7.54
CA VAL A 68 -0.20 5.82 -6.96
C VAL A 68 0.25 4.66 -6.07
N LEU A 69 -0.05 4.78 -4.79
CA LEU A 69 0.30 3.81 -3.76
C LEU A 69 -0.92 2.98 -3.36
N ASN A 70 -0.69 1.77 -2.88
CA ASN A 70 -1.75 0.90 -2.43
C ASN A 70 -2.40 1.43 -1.14
N LEU A 71 -3.69 1.17 -0.98
CA LEU A 71 -4.40 1.52 0.26
C LEU A 71 -3.96 0.62 1.41
N SER A 72 -3.61 1.21 2.54
CA SER A 72 -3.18 0.46 3.74
C SER A 72 -4.23 -0.53 4.25
N GLN A 73 -5.52 -0.23 4.07
CA GLN A 73 -6.64 -1.10 4.42
C GLN A 73 -6.64 -2.43 3.65
N LEU A 74 -5.89 -2.51 2.56
CA LEU A 74 -5.83 -3.67 1.66
C LEU A 74 -4.48 -4.40 1.71
N TYR A 75 -3.65 -4.17 2.73
CA TYR A 75 -2.38 -4.88 2.91
C TYR A 75 -2.54 -6.34 3.35
N GLY A 76 -3.76 -6.82 3.51
CA GLY A 76 -4.07 -8.23 3.74
C GLY A 76 -3.90 -8.72 5.17
N ASN A 77 -3.62 -7.83 6.13
CA ASN A 77 -3.50 -8.20 7.54
C ASN A 77 -4.79 -8.85 8.07
N GLY A 78 -4.63 -9.95 8.81
CA GLY A 78 -5.76 -10.70 9.38
C GLY A 78 -6.53 -11.59 8.40
N LEU A 79 -6.16 -11.61 7.13
CA LEU A 79 -6.72 -12.53 6.14
C LEU A 79 -6.00 -13.88 6.16
N ARG A 80 -6.73 -14.93 5.81
CA ARG A 80 -6.10 -16.23 5.54
C ARG A 80 -5.22 -16.13 4.30
N MET A 81 -4.16 -16.93 4.24
CA MET A 81 -3.15 -16.87 3.18
C MET A 81 -3.75 -16.82 1.77
N GLU A 82 -4.73 -17.67 1.47
CA GLU A 82 -5.32 -17.73 0.12
C GLU A 82 -6.19 -16.51 -0.21
N GLU A 83 -6.88 -15.94 0.77
CA GLU A 83 -7.65 -14.72 0.61
C GLU A 83 -6.71 -13.52 0.45
N MET A 84 -5.67 -13.45 1.27
CA MET A 84 -4.64 -12.42 1.19
C MET A 84 -3.99 -12.40 -0.19
N LYS A 85 -3.54 -13.56 -0.71
CA LYS A 85 -2.96 -13.66 -2.06
C LYS A 85 -3.90 -13.14 -3.15
N GLN A 86 -5.20 -13.49 -3.08
CA GLN A 86 -6.18 -13.04 -4.06
C GLN A 86 -6.37 -11.51 -4.00
N VAL A 87 -6.45 -10.94 -2.79
CA VAL A 87 -6.61 -9.49 -2.60
C VAL A 87 -5.39 -8.72 -3.10
N LEU A 88 -4.18 -9.15 -2.72
CA LEU A 88 -2.95 -8.46 -3.13
C LEU A 88 -2.74 -8.56 -4.64
N ARG A 89 -2.91 -9.74 -5.19
CA ARG A 89 -2.77 -9.96 -6.63
C ARG A 89 -3.74 -9.10 -7.45
N TRP A 90 -5.01 -9.06 -7.03
CA TRP A 90 -6.00 -8.19 -7.67
C TRP A 90 -5.60 -6.71 -7.64
N GLN A 91 -5.13 -6.20 -6.49
CA GLN A 91 -4.68 -4.81 -6.39
C GLN A 91 -3.47 -4.52 -7.30
N ASN A 92 -2.50 -5.43 -7.31
CA ASN A 92 -1.30 -5.29 -8.11
C ASN A 92 -1.63 -5.31 -9.61
N ASP A 93 -2.54 -6.19 -10.03
CA ASP A 93 -3.04 -6.26 -11.40
C ASP A 93 -3.84 -5.00 -11.78
N PHE A 94 -4.67 -4.47 -10.87
CA PHE A 94 -5.37 -3.20 -11.06
C PHE A 94 -4.39 -2.04 -11.26
N ASN A 95 -3.40 -1.90 -10.38
CA ASN A 95 -2.39 -0.84 -10.47
C ASN A 95 -1.54 -0.96 -11.74
N ALA A 96 -1.16 -2.17 -12.12
CA ALA A 96 -0.43 -2.44 -13.35
C ALA A 96 -1.23 -2.01 -14.58
N LYS A 97 -2.52 -2.32 -14.62
CA LYS A 97 -3.41 -1.90 -15.69
C LYS A 97 -3.51 -0.37 -15.77
N VAL A 98 -3.70 0.31 -14.65
CA VAL A 98 -3.75 1.79 -14.61
C VAL A 98 -2.47 2.39 -15.15
N GLN A 99 -1.29 1.88 -14.75
CA GLN A 99 0.00 2.34 -15.25
C GLN A 99 0.16 2.09 -16.76
N ALA A 100 -0.22 0.91 -17.22
CA ALA A 100 -0.12 0.55 -18.64
C ALA A 100 -1.05 1.38 -19.54
N ASP A 101 -2.26 1.67 -19.07
CA ASP A 101 -3.24 2.48 -19.78
C ASP A 101 -2.88 3.99 -19.80
N HIS A 102 -2.13 4.46 -18.80
CA HIS A 102 -1.78 5.87 -18.60
C HIS A 102 -0.30 6.07 -18.19
N PRO A 103 0.68 5.60 -18.97
CA PRO A 103 2.09 5.59 -18.57
C PRO A 103 2.72 6.97 -18.42
N ASP A 104 2.15 7.98 -19.08
CA ASP A 104 2.54 9.39 -18.98
C ASP A 104 1.95 10.10 -17.74
N LYS A 105 0.98 9.49 -17.06
CA LYS A 105 0.25 10.06 -15.92
C LYS A 105 0.55 9.37 -14.60
N PHE A 106 0.80 8.07 -14.60
CA PHE A 106 0.92 7.32 -13.36
C PHE A 106 2.18 6.45 -13.32
N THR A 107 2.81 6.44 -12.15
CA THR A 107 3.68 5.37 -11.67
C THR A 107 2.95 4.70 -10.53
N CYS A 108 2.63 3.42 -10.66
CA CYS A 108 1.84 2.71 -9.68
C CYS A 108 2.70 1.77 -8.83
N GLY A 109 2.36 1.72 -7.55
CA GLY A 109 2.96 0.79 -6.60
C GLY A 109 2.28 -0.57 -6.61
N PHE A 110 2.96 -1.53 -6.02
CA PHE A 110 2.44 -2.85 -5.71
C PHE A 110 2.66 -3.19 -4.23
N VAL A 111 1.89 -4.12 -3.71
CA VAL A 111 1.90 -4.49 -2.30
C VAL A 111 2.14 -5.99 -2.13
N ILE A 112 2.83 -6.34 -1.05
CA ILE A 112 3.03 -7.72 -0.58
C ILE A 112 2.66 -7.83 0.89
N HIS A 113 2.53 -9.05 1.41
CA HIS A 113 2.34 -9.27 2.84
C HIS A 113 3.61 -9.80 3.48
N ALA A 114 4.26 -8.98 4.31
CA ALA A 114 5.56 -9.30 4.90
C ALA A 114 5.56 -10.54 5.82
N GLY A 115 4.44 -10.87 6.45
CA GLY A 115 4.29 -12.07 7.29
C GLY A 115 4.29 -13.40 6.55
N PHE A 116 4.29 -13.40 5.21
CA PHE A 116 4.37 -14.58 4.36
C PHE A 116 5.52 -14.44 3.36
N VAL A 117 6.75 -14.32 3.86
CA VAL A 117 7.95 -13.93 3.12
C VAL A 117 8.10 -14.68 1.79
N ARG A 118 7.97 -16.01 1.77
CA ARG A 118 8.10 -16.78 0.52
C ARG A 118 7.07 -16.35 -0.54
N SER A 119 5.84 -16.08 -0.13
CA SER A 119 4.80 -15.60 -1.03
C SER A 119 5.07 -14.17 -1.49
N ALA A 120 5.63 -13.35 -0.58
CA ALA A 120 6.01 -11.99 -0.88
C ALA A 120 7.11 -11.92 -1.96
N LEU A 121 8.15 -12.75 -1.85
CA LEU A 121 9.23 -12.80 -2.84
C LEU A 121 8.70 -13.16 -4.24
N TRP A 122 7.87 -14.17 -4.36
CA TRP A 122 7.26 -14.52 -5.65
C TRP A 122 6.38 -13.41 -6.24
N GLU A 123 5.64 -12.70 -5.38
CA GLU A 123 4.81 -11.59 -5.85
C GLU A 123 5.67 -10.38 -6.25
N ILE A 124 6.79 -10.12 -5.57
CA ILE A 124 7.75 -9.08 -6.00
C ILE A 124 8.29 -9.43 -7.39
N GLU A 125 8.79 -10.65 -7.60
CA GLU A 125 9.29 -11.10 -8.90
C GLU A 125 8.22 -10.91 -9.99
N ARG A 126 6.99 -11.37 -9.74
CA ARG A 126 5.88 -11.21 -10.70
C ARG A 126 5.59 -9.73 -11.02
N CYS A 127 5.48 -8.89 -10.00
CA CYS A 127 5.18 -7.47 -10.19
C CYS A 127 6.27 -6.76 -10.99
N VAL A 128 7.52 -7.13 -10.78
CA VAL A 128 8.66 -6.53 -11.46
C VAL A 128 8.82 -7.07 -12.89
N GLU A 129 8.75 -8.39 -13.07
CA GLU A 129 9.12 -9.05 -14.34
C GLU A 129 7.94 -9.12 -15.32
N GLU A 130 6.71 -9.33 -14.81
CA GLU A 130 5.54 -9.50 -15.67
C GLU A 130 4.69 -8.23 -15.77
N LEU A 131 4.63 -7.40 -14.69
CA LEU A 131 3.74 -6.24 -14.61
C LEU A 131 4.46 -4.88 -14.75
N ASP A 132 5.79 -4.88 -14.82
CA ASP A 132 6.64 -3.67 -14.90
C ASP A 132 6.36 -2.63 -13.80
N LEU A 133 6.02 -3.07 -12.59
CA LEU A 133 5.87 -2.22 -11.41
C LEU A 133 7.21 -2.07 -10.69
N ARG A 134 7.55 -0.85 -10.25
CA ARG A 134 8.85 -0.53 -9.66
C ARG A 134 8.77 0.15 -8.29
N VAL A 135 7.58 0.31 -7.74
CA VAL A 135 7.35 0.92 -6.42
C VAL A 135 6.73 -0.13 -5.51
N LEU A 136 7.50 -0.61 -4.54
CA LEU A 136 7.04 -1.57 -3.53
C LEU A 136 6.45 -0.81 -2.33
N CYS A 137 5.18 -1.02 -2.03
CA CYS A 137 4.51 -0.47 -0.87
C CYS A 137 4.58 -1.47 0.30
N LEU A 138 5.17 -1.06 1.40
CA LEU A 138 5.29 -1.84 2.63
C LEU A 138 4.59 -1.14 3.80
N PRO A 139 3.91 -1.86 4.70
CA PRO A 139 3.42 -1.26 5.93
C PRO A 139 4.58 -1.06 6.92
N THR A 140 4.45 -0.09 7.84
CA THR A 140 5.36 0.01 9.00
C THR A 140 5.29 -1.23 9.89
N HIS A 141 4.13 -1.87 9.93
CA HIS A 141 3.83 -3.05 10.75
C HIS A 141 2.94 -4.03 10.00
N TYR A 142 3.08 -5.31 10.31
CA TYR A 142 2.25 -6.38 9.76
C TYR A 142 1.85 -7.39 10.84
N LEU A 143 0.79 -8.13 10.57
CA LEU A 143 0.34 -9.23 11.42
C LEU A 143 0.94 -10.53 10.88
N ASP A 144 1.77 -11.20 11.66
CA ASP A 144 2.36 -12.47 11.24
C ASP A 144 1.34 -13.62 11.22
N SER A 145 1.77 -14.79 10.76
CA SER A 145 0.91 -15.98 10.66
C SER A 145 0.41 -16.51 12.02
N THR A 146 0.99 -16.05 13.13
CA THR A 146 0.55 -16.41 14.49
C THR A 146 -0.44 -15.41 15.06
N GLY A 147 -0.73 -14.31 14.35
CA GLY A 147 -1.55 -13.21 14.84
C GLY A 147 -0.79 -12.22 15.72
N THR A 148 0.55 -12.22 15.66
CA THR A 148 1.40 -11.29 16.40
C THR A 148 1.80 -10.12 15.51
N TRP A 149 1.68 -8.89 16.04
CA TRP A 149 2.15 -7.70 15.35
C TRP A 149 3.68 -7.63 15.35
N ARG A 150 4.25 -7.40 14.16
CA ARG A 150 5.67 -7.25 13.90
C ARG A 150 5.95 -5.95 13.16
N THR A 151 7.15 -5.42 13.31
CA THR A 151 7.62 -4.32 12.46
C THR A 151 8.10 -4.87 11.12
N ILE A 152 8.08 -4.03 10.08
CA ILE A 152 8.63 -4.42 8.76
C ILE A 152 10.14 -4.73 8.82
N PHE A 153 10.82 -4.37 9.88
CA PHE A 153 12.24 -4.60 10.10
C PHE A 153 12.55 -5.84 10.96
N ASP A 154 11.57 -6.71 11.17
CA ASP A 154 11.80 -8.01 11.80
C ASP A 154 12.83 -8.79 10.94
N PRO A 155 13.80 -9.51 11.54
CA PRO A 155 14.81 -10.25 10.79
C PRO A 155 14.24 -11.21 9.73
N GLU A 156 13.03 -11.72 9.93
CA GLU A 156 12.39 -12.60 8.95
C GLU A 156 12.06 -11.91 7.62
N THR A 157 11.92 -10.59 7.61
CA THR A 157 11.61 -9.81 6.41
C THR A 157 12.84 -9.38 5.60
N GLU A 158 14.03 -9.62 6.10
CA GLU A 158 15.30 -9.27 5.46
C GLU A 158 15.35 -9.65 3.96
N PRO A 159 14.92 -10.87 3.54
CA PRO A 159 14.92 -11.27 2.13
C PRO A 159 14.07 -10.35 1.22
N ILE A 160 13.07 -9.66 1.76
CA ILE A 160 12.24 -8.70 1.00
C ILE A 160 13.10 -7.49 0.61
N PHE A 161 13.91 -6.97 1.55
CA PHE A 161 14.82 -5.84 1.28
C PHE A 161 15.97 -6.24 0.36
N GLU A 162 16.50 -7.45 0.52
CA GLU A 162 17.51 -8.00 -0.39
C GLU A 162 17.01 -8.04 -1.84
N LEU A 163 15.78 -8.56 -2.05
CA LEU A 163 15.19 -8.65 -3.37
C LEU A 163 14.81 -7.27 -3.93
N ALA A 164 14.30 -6.37 -3.09
CA ALA A 164 14.01 -5.01 -3.47
C ALA A 164 15.29 -4.26 -3.91
N ASN A 165 16.40 -4.47 -3.20
CA ASN A 165 17.70 -3.93 -3.57
C ASN A 165 18.25 -4.55 -4.87
N HIS A 166 18.05 -5.87 -5.07
CA HIS A 166 18.45 -6.55 -6.30
C HIS A 166 17.80 -5.92 -7.53
N TYR A 167 16.50 -5.65 -7.45
CA TYR A 167 15.75 -5.01 -8.55
C TYR A 167 15.85 -3.47 -8.57
N GLY A 168 16.51 -2.85 -7.60
CA GLY A 168 16.63 -1.39 -7.50
C GLY A 168 15.29 -0.68 -7.32
N LEU A 169 14.38 -1.26 -6.54
CA LEU A 169 13.03 -0.74 -6.35
C LEU A 169 13.01 0.57 -5.56
N ALA A 170 12.03 1.40 -5.86
CA ALA A 170 11.55 2.39 -4.90
C ALA A 170 10.69 1.67 -3.86
N VAL A 171 10.98 1.89 -2.57
CA VAL A 171 10.25 1.29 -1.45
C VAL A 171 9.58 2.40 -0.66
N GLU A 172 8.27 2.36 -0.61
CA GLU A 172 7.47 3.27 0.22
C GLU A 172 7.03 2.51 1.47
N ILE A 173 7.37 3.06 2.65
CA ILE A 173 6.99 2.50 3.94
C ILE A 173 5.85 3.34 4.50
N HIS A 174 4.64 2.82 4.32
CA HIS A 174 3.40 3.51 4.66
C HIS A 174 2.96 3.20 6.10
N PRO A 175 2.54 4.21 6.87
CA PRO A 175 1.96 3.96 8.18
C PRO A 175 0.69 3.13 8.04
N TYR A 176 0.47 2.24 9.00
CA TYR A 176 -0.65 1.33 8.99
C TYR A 176 -1.67 1.68 10.08
N ASP A 177 -2.95 1.77 9.71
CA ASP A 177 -4.04 2.10 10.63
C ASP A 177 -4.68 0.88 11.30
N GLY A 178 -4.10 -0.28 11.08
CA GLY A 178 -4.72 -1.56 11.40
C GLY A 178 -4.66 -2.03 12.83
N GLU A 179 -4.06 -1.34 13.79
CA GLU A 179 -4.36 -1.55 15.23
C GLU A 179 -3.43 -0.82 16.21
N LYS A 180 -4.06 -0.35 17.24
CA LYS A 180 -3.80 -0.26 18.68
C LYS A 180 -2.33 -0.29 19.15
N PHE A 181 -1.40 0.31 18.41
CA PHE A 181 -0.09 0.55 18.98
C PHE A 181 -0.16 1.44 20.21
N ILE A 182 -1.23 2.21 20.34
CA ILE A 182 -1.43 3.11 21.45
C ILE A 182 -2.91 3.07 21.83
N GLN A 183 -3.18 2.44 22.96
CA GLN A 183 -4.51 2.36 23.60
C GLN A 183 -4.95 3.72 24.20
N LEU A 184 -4.67 4.81 23.51
CA LEU A 184 -5.19 6.12 23.89
C LEU A 184 -6.47 6.38 23.12
N GLU A 185 -7.38 7.14 23.73
CA GLU A 185 -8.61 7.61 23.10
C GLU A 185 -8.33 8.07 21.67
N ASN A 186 -8.83 7.30 20.69
CA ASN A 186 -8.46 7.44 19.31
C ASN A 186 -9.44 8.36 18.60
N THR A 187 -9.11 9.64 18.57
CA THR A 187 -9.78 10.58 17.67
C THR A 187 -9.11 10.54 16.31
N ALA A 188 -9.87 10.69 15.23
CA ALA A 188 -9.36 10.63 13.86
C ALA A 188 -8.15 11.55 13.64
N TRP A 189 -8.13 12.76 14.21
CA TRP A 189 -7.01 13.69 14.08
C TRP A 189 -5.75 13.23 14.82
N ARG A 190 -5.87 12.61 16.01
CA ARG A 190 -4.72 12.04 16.74
C ARG A 190 -4.09 10.93 15.94
N PHE A 191 -4.93 10.05 15.39
CA PHE A 191 -4.46 8.96 14.58
C PHE A 191 -3.70 9.48 13.35
N HIS A 192 -4.32 10.30 12.52
CA HIS A 192 -3.72 10.75 11.26
C HIS A 192 -2.59 11.77 11.43
N LEU A 193 -2.68 12.68 12.40
CA LEU A 193 -1.71 13.76 12.52
C LEU A 193 -0.59 13.48 13.53
N VAL A 194 -0.72 12.46 14.35
CA VAL A 194 0.30 12.13 15.37
C VAL A 194 0.84 10.73 15.15
N TRP A 195 -0.03 9.72 15.22
CA TRP A 195 0.44 8.33 15.27
C TRP A 195 0.94 7.80 13.94
N MET A 196 0.31 8.16 12.83
CA MET A 196 0.82 7.80 11.50
C MET A 196 2.20 8.43 11.27
N LEU A 197 2.37 9.71 11.61
CA LEU A 197 3.67 10.38 11.50
C LEU A 197 4.72 9.76 12.44
N ALA A 198 4.32 9.37 13.66
CA ALA A 198 5.22 8.70 14.60
C ALA A 198 5.69 7.33 14.08
N GLN A 199 4.82 6.55 13.43
CA GLN A 199 5.19 5.29 12.80
C GLN A 199 6.22 5.49 11.67
N CYS A 200 6.02 6.50 10.82
CA CYS A 200 6.99 6.84 9.78
C CYS A 200 8.33 7.27 10.38
N ALA A 201 8.31 8.12 11.40
CA ALA A 201 9.51 8.59 12.07
C ALA A 201 10.27 7.43 12.75
N ASP A 202 9.58 6.51 13.42
CA ASP A 202 10.16 5.31 14.02
C ASP A 202 10.82 4.44 12.96
N SER A 203 10.09 4.15 11.87
CA SER A 203 10.59 3.36 10.74
C SER A 203 11.81 4.00 10.07
N TYR A 204 11.79 5.31 9.86
CA TYR A 204 12.93 6.04 9.30
C TYR A 204 14.17 5.96 10.21
N HIS A 205 13.99 6.17 11.52
CA HIS A 205 15.10 6.07 12.48
C HIS A 205 15.67 4.65 12.52
N PHE A 206 14.80 3.64 12.59
CA PHE A 206 15.25 2.25 12.57
C PHE A 206 16.04 1.93 11.31
N PHE A 207 15.52 2.28 10.14
CA PHE A 207 16.16 2.07 8.85
C PHE A 207 17.55 2.72 8.79
N THR A 208 17.64 3.99 9.21
CA THR A 208 18.88 4.76 9.17
C THR A 208 19.90 4.25 10.19
N LEU A 209 19.50 4.06 11.46
CA LEU A 209 20.42 3.70 12.54
C LEU A 209 20.91 2.25 12.44
N ASN A 210 20.21 1.38 11.72
CA ASN A 210 20.62 0.00 11.47
C ASN A 210 21.34 -0.20 10.11
N GLY A 211 21.72 0.89 9.46
CA GLY A 211 22.58 0.84 8.27
C GLY A 211 21.93 0.26 7.03
N TYR A 212 20.58 0.38 6.89
CA TYR A 212 19.88 -0.14 5.72
C TYR A 212 20.25 0.59 4.44
N HIS A 213 20.60 1.88 4.51
CA HIS A 213 21.07 2.64 3.35
C HIS A 213 22.37 2.07 2.78
N GLU A 214 23.29 1.66 3.66
CA GLU A 214 24.57 1.07 3.27
C GLU A 214 24.42 -0.38 2.81
N ARG A 215 23.51 -1.12 3.43
CA ARG A 215 23.27 -2.54 3.10
C ARG A 215 22.49 -2.69 1.78
N TYR A 216 21.62 -1.74 1.46
CA TYR A 216 20.73 -1.76 0.30
C TYR A 216 20.85 -0.50 -0.56
N PRO A 217 22.04 -0.26 -1.14
CA PRO A 217 22.35 1.01 -1.82
C PRO A 217 21.57 1.25 -3.13
N ASN A 218 20.98 0.20 -3.69
CA ASN A 218 20.22 0.31 -4.94
C ASN A 218 18.74 0.68 -4.71
N MET A 219 18.24 0.53 -3.48
CA MET A 219 16.88 0.95 -3.16
C MET A 219 16.76 2.48 -3.06
N ARG A 220 15.56 2.97 -3.31
CA ARG A 220 15.14 4.33 -2.97
C ARG A 220 13.99 4.22 -1.97
N THR A 221 14.13 4.80 -0.79
CA THR A 221 13.13 4.69 0.28
C THR A 221 12.39 6.01 0.52
N CYS A 222 11.10 5.90 0.79
CA CYS A 222 10.21 6.97 1.24
C CYS A 222 9.45 6.49 2.47
N PHE A 223 9.20 7.42 3.43
CA PHE A 223 8.50 7.15 4.69
C PHE A 223 7.34 8.12 4.89
#